data_5c1ca2a95a8106211fc266959d6ee63c
#
_entry.id   5c1ca2a95a8106211fc266959d6ee63c
#
_cell.length_a   1.000
_cell.length_b   1.000
_cell.length_c   1.000
_cell.angle_alpha   90.00
_cell.angle_beta   90.00
_cell.angle_gamma   90.00
#
_symmetry.space_group_name_H-M   'P 1'
#
loop_
_entity.id
_entity.type
_entity.pdbx_description
1 polymer ?
#
loop_
_entity_poly.entity_id
_entity_poly.type
_entity_poly.pdbx_seq_one_letter_code
_entity_poly.pdbx_strand_id
1 'polypeptide(L)'
;MKKRMNTAIATIDEYLTPLSADKRAALQKLRETIRAAAPKAVETISYGMPAFKLNGKALVYFGAAAKHCSFYPGSATLVEDLSEDLLKFSTSKGTIRFQPEQPLPVALVKKIVKARIAENAALARR
;
A
#
# COMPACT_ATOMS: atom_id res chain seq x y z
N MET A 1 -31.93 7.81 1.07
CA MET A 1 -31.23 7.82 0.86
C MET A 1 -30.67 7.55 0.58
N LYS A 2 -30.58 7.77 0.35
CA LYS A 2 -29.86 7.75 -0.10
C LYS A 2 -28.97 7.40 -0.26
N LYS A 3 -28.60 7.36 -0.70
CA LYS A 3 -27.67 7.11 -0.95
C LYS A 3 -26.83 7.30 -1.20
N ARG A 4 -26.53 7.45 -1.28
CA ARG A 4 -25.59 7.74 -1.57
C ARG A 4 -24.80 7.60 -2.01
N MET A 5 -24.75 7.70 -2.34
CA MET A 5 -23.95 7.58 -2.79
C MET A 5 -22.93 7.54 -3.03
N ASN A 6 -23.07 7.57 -3.35
CA ASN A 6 -21.82 7.54 -3.84
C ASN A 6 -20.91 8.47 -3.39
N THR A 7 -20.88 8.68 -2.22
CA THR A 7 -19.92 9.53 -1.66
C THR A 7 -18.56 8.91 -1.87
N ALA A 8 -17.76 9.54 -2.68
CA ALA A 8 -16.42 9.06 -2.93
C ALA A 8 -15.64 9.09 -1.62
N ILE A 9 -14.95 8.01 -1.31
CA ILE A 9 -14.04 7.95 -0.18
C ILE A 9 -12.91 8.94 -0.45
N ALA A 10 -12.65 9.84 0.49
CA ALA A 10 -11.66 10.89 0.32
C ALA A 10 -10.42 10.71 1.18
N THR A 11 -10.47 9.89 2.23
CA THR A 11 -9.35 9.70 3.15
C THR A 11 -9.12 8.22 3.43
N ILE A 12 -7.90 7.92 3.88
CA ILE A 12 -7.57 6.55 4.29
C ILE A 12 -8.42 6.14 5.49
N ASP A 13 -8.67 7.06 6.43
CA ASP A 13 -9.54 6.76 7.57
C ASP A 13 -10.92 6.31 7.12
N GLU A 14 -11.50 6.99 6.14
CA GLU A 14 -12.80 6.61 5.60
C GLU A 14 -12.76 5.25 4.92
N TYR A 15 -11.66 4.94 4.25
CA TYR A 15 -11.50 3.65 3.61
C TYR A 15 -11.45 2.52 4.63
N LEU A 16 -10.75 2.73 5.74
CA LEU A 16 -10.56 1.69 6.75
C LEU A 16 -11.78 1.45 7.62
N THR A 17 -12.60 2.49 7.83
CA THR A 17 -13.71 2.41 8.77
C THR A 17 -14.66 1.23 8.56
N PRO A 18 -15.12 0.91 7.34
CA PRO A 18 -16.07 -0.19 7.16
C PRO A 18 -15.46 -1.58 7.13
N LEU A 19 -14.13 -1.70 7.19
CA LEU A 19 -13.47 -2.99 7.10
C LEU A 19 -13.63 -3.79 8.38
N SER A 20 -13.50 -5.12 8.28
CA SER A 20 -13.46 -5.98 9.46
C SER A 20 -12.30 -5.56 10.37
N ALA A 21 -12.42 -5.88 11.65
CA ALA A 21 -11.42 -5.45 12.63
C ALA A 21 -10.02 -5.93 12.30
N ASP A 22 -9.89 -7.17 11.83
CA ASP A 22 -8.59 -7.75 11.50
C ASP A 22 -7.95 -7.08 10.28
N LYS A 23 -8.74 -6.83 9.24
CA LYS A 23 -8.24 -6.14 8.04
C LYS A 23 -7.87 -4.70 8.36
N ARG A 24 -8.72 -4.03 9.13
CA ARG A 24 -8.47 -2.64 9.52
C ARG A 24 -7.17 -2.52 10.31
N ALA A 25 -6.95 -3.43 11.26
CA ALA A 25 -5.72 -3.42 12.06
C ALA A 25 -4.49 -3.68 11.21
N ALA A 26 -4.56 -4.65 10.31
CA ALA A 26 -3.43 -4.99 9.44
C ALA A 26 -3.09 -3.82 8.50
N LEU A 27 -4.10 -3.20 7.91
CA LEU A 27 -3.86 -2.08 7.00
C LEU A 27 -3.44 -0.81 7.73
N GLN A 28 -3.94 -0.59 8.95
CA GLN A 28 -3.49 0.53 9.77
C GLN A 28 -2.00 0.39 10.12
N LYS A 29 -1.57 -0.83 10.44
CA LYS A 29 -0.17 -1.08 10.71
C LYS A 29 0.68 -0.85 9.46
N LEU A 30 0.20 -1.30 8.31
CA LEU A 30 0.90 -1.06 7.03
C LEU A 30 1.01 0.44 6.76
N ARG A 31 -0.08 1.17 6.96
CA ARG A 31 -0.10 2.63 6.81
C ARG A 31 0.96 3.30 7.67
N GLU A 32 1.04 2.92 8.94
CA GLU A 32 2.01 3.48 9.86
C GLU A 32 3.46 3.16 9.46
N THR A 33 3.68 1.94 8.99
CA THR A 33 5.00 1.51 8.54
C THR A 33 5.44 2.29 7.30
N ILE A 34 4.53 2.49 6.36
CA ILE A 34 4.82 3.28 5.15
C ILE A 34 5.15 4.72 5.55
N ARG A 35 4.37 5.29 6.46
CA ARG A 35 4.60 6.67 6.91
C ARG A 35 5.95 6.81 7.60
N ALA A 36 6.35 5.81 8.38
CA ALA A 36 7.65 5.83 9.05
C ALA A 36 8.81 5.76 8.04
N ALA A 37 8.63 5.00 6.96
CA ALA A 37 9.66 4.88 5.92
C ALA A 37 9.69 6.06 4.96
N ALA A 38 8.57 6.77 4.82
CA ALA A 38 8.44 7.91 3.91
C ALA A 38 7.73 9.06 4.62
N PRO A 39 8.37 9.70 5.59
CA PRO A 39 7.69 10.70 6.42
C PRO A 39 7.22 11.94 5.66
N LYS A 40 7.79 12.19 4.50
CA LYS A 40 7.37 13.34 3.67
C LYS A 40 6.29 12.99 2.65
N ALA A 41 5.91 11.72 2.56
CA ALA A 41 4.86 11.32 1.64
C ALA A 41 3.49 11.75 2.15
N VAL A 42 2.59 12.04 1.22
CA VAL A 42 1.25 12.52 1.52
C VAL A 42 0.26 11.39 1.29
N GLU A 43 -0.61 11.16 2.26
CA GLU A 43 -1.69 10.18 2.14
C GLU A 43 -2.78 10.72 1.22
N THR A 44 -3.34 9.84 0.42
CA THR A 44 -4.45 10.19 -0.46
C THR A 44 -5.26 8.95 -0.82
N ILE A 45 -6.31 9.14 -1.57
CA ILE A 45 -7.06 8.04 -2.19
C ILE A 45 -6.85 8.17 -3.70
N SER A 46 -6.45 7.08 -4.32
CA SER A 46 -6.23 7.05 -5.76
C SER A 46 -6.76 5.72 -6.29
N TYR A 47 -7.52 5.78 -7.37
CA TYR A 47 -8.21 4.59 -7.90
C TYR A 47 -9.09 3.92 -6.84
N GLY A 48 -9.66 4.71 -5.93
CA GLY A 48 -10.50 4.18 -4.85
C GLY A 48 -9.75 3.49 -3.73
N MET A 49 -8.42 3.60 -3.68
CA MET A 49 -7.57 2.91 -2.69
C MET A 49 -6.68 3.87 -1.94
N PRO A 50 -6.29 3.50 -0.71
CA PRO A 50 -5.24 4.22 -0.01
C PRO A 50 -3.95 4.26 -0.81
N ALA A 51 -3.36 5.42 -0.87
CA ALA A 51 -2.13 5.66 -1.61
C ALA A 51 -1.27 6.68 -0.90
N PHE A 52 0.03 6.63 -1.19
CA PHE A 52 0.99 7.63 -0.71
C PHE A 52 1.65 8.24 -1.93
N LYS A 53 1.75 9.57 -1.93
CA LYS A 53 2.44 10.31 -2.98
C LYS A 53 3.62 11.06 -2.40
N LEU A 54 4.70 11.11 -3.16
CA LEU A 54 5.88 11.88 -2.77
C LEU A 54 6.27 12.75 -3.96
N ASN A 55 6.39 14.05 -3.70
CA ASN A 55 6.70 15.03 -4.74
C ASN A 55 5.72 14.95 -5.92
N GLY A 56 4.44 14.74 -5.59
CA GLY A 56 3.37 14.69 -6.59
C GLY A 56 3.26 13.40 -7.37
N LYS A 57 4.11 12.41 -7.08
CA LYS A 57 4.10 11.14 -7.79
C LYS A 57 3.68 10.00 -6.88
N ALA A 58 2.90 9.08 -7.42
CA ALA A 58 2.46 7.91 -6.66
C ALA A 58 3.66 7.09 -6.21
N LEU A 59 3.64 6.68 -4.95
CA LEU A 59 4.68 5.88 -4.36
C LEU A 59 4.21 4.44 -4.22
N VAL A 60 3.26 4.20 -3.34
CA VAL A 60 2.71 2.87 -3.08
C VAL A 60 1.22 2.98 -2.81
N TYR A 61 0.53 1.85 -2.92
CA TYR A 61 -0.91 1.74 -2.66
C TYR A 61 -1.16 0.52 -1.79
N PHE A 62 -2.31 0.46 -1.14
CA PHE A 62 -2.74 -0.78 -0.49
C PHE A 62 -4.26 -0.85 -0.47
N GLY A 63 -4.80 -2.01 -0.14
CA GLY A 63 -6.23 -2.17 -0.09
C GLY A 63 -6.66 -3.51 0.46
N ALA A 64 -7.96 -3.65 0.70
CA ALA A 64 -8.57 -4.87 1.19
C ALA A 64 -9.44 -5.48 0.09
N ALA A 65 -9.34 -6.79 -0.05
CA ALA A 65 -10.25 -7.56 -0.89
C ALA A 65 -11.08 -8.46 0.03
N ALA A 66 -11.99 -9.22 -0.55
CA ALA A 66 -12.88 -10.08 0.24
C ALA A 66 -12.11 -11.10 1.07
N LYS A 67 -11.05 -11.69 0.50
CA LYS A 67 -10.33 -12.79 1.13
C LYS A 67 -8.88 -12.51 1.47
N HIS A 68 -8.41 -11.30 1.24
CA HIS A 68 -7.01 -10.96 1.51
C HIS A 68 -6.83 -9.45 1.57
N CYS A 69 -5.64 -9.04 1.97
CA CYS A 69 -5.19 -7.66 1.82
C CYS A 69 -4.13 -7.61 0.74
N SER A 70 -3.93 -6.44 0.15
CA SER A 70 -2.93 -6.26 -0.91
C SER A 70 -2.08 -5.05 -0.66
N PHE A 71 -0.80 -5.16 -1.01
CA PHE A 71 0.14 -4.06 -1.03
C PHE A 71 0.65 -3.94 -2.46
N TYR A 72 0.63 -2.73 -2.99
CA TYR A 72 1.04 -2.45 -4.37
C TYR A 72 2.26 -1.55 -4.33
N PRO A 73 3.46 -2.10 -4.51
CA PRO A 73 4.69 -1.30 -4.45
C PRO A 73 4.82 -0.24 -5.54
N GLY A 74 3.93 -0.28 -6.54
CA GLY A 74 3.99 0.69 -7.64
C GLY A 74 4.98 0.32 -8.72
N SER A 75 5.63 -0.84 -8.61
CA SER A 75 6.66 -1.28 -9.54
C SER A 75 6.66 -2.80 -9.62
N ALA A 76 6.40 -3.32 -10.80
CA ALA A 76 6.48 -4.78 -11.04
C ALA A 76 7.91 -5.28 -10.87
N THR A 77 8.89 -4.46 -11.24
CA THR A 77 10.30 -4.78 -11.11
C THR A 77 10.69 -5.02 -9.65
N LEU A 78 10.20 -4.19 -8.73
CA LEU A 78 10.49 -4.36 -7.31
C LEU A 78 9.94 -5.67 -6.77
N VAL A 79 8.73 -6.05 -7.18
CA VAL A 79 8.14 -7.32 -6.74
C VAL A 79 9.00 -8.49 -7.23
N GLU A 80 9.47 -8.41 -8.46
CA GLU A 80 10.31 -9.43 -9.06
C GLU A 80 11.67 -9.52 -8.36
N ASP A 81 12.29 -8.36 -8.15
CA ASP A 81 13.61 -8.28 -7.51
C ASP A 81 13.60 -8.82 -6.09
N LEU A 82 12.46 -8.70 -5.40
CA LEU A 82 12.33 -9.14 -4.02
C LEU A 82 11.63 -10.49 -3.89
N SER A 83 11.59 -11.26 -4.96
CA SER A 83 10.87 -12.54 -4.98
C SER A 83 11.27 -13.49 -3.86
N GLU A 84 12.55 -13.51 -3.48
CA GLU A 84 12.99 -14.37 -2.37
C GLU A 84 12.42 -13.92 -1.03
N ASP A 85 12.38 -12.61 -0.80
CA ASP A 85 11.81 -12.05 0.42
C ASP A 85 10.30 -12.26 0.50
N LEU A 86 9.67 -12.52 -0.65
CA LEU A 86 8.21 -12.62 -0.77
C LEU A 86 7.71 -14.06 -0.92
N LEU A 87 8.57 -15.06 -0.70
CA LEU A 87 8.20 -16.47 -0.91
C LEU A 87 6.99 -16.92 -0.12
N LYS A 88 6.75 -16.33 1.05
CA LYS A 88 5.62 -16.70 1.90
C LYS A 88 4.32 -16.02 1.52
N PHE A 89 4.36 -15.16 0.52
CA PHE A 89 3.20 -14.36 0.14
C PHE A 89 2.80 -14.65 -1.30
N SER A 90 1.52 -14.44 -1.59
CA SER A 90 1.03 -14.58 -2.96
C SER A 90 1.36 -13.31 -3.71
N THR A 91 2.04 -13.43 -4.84
CA THR A 91 2.40 -12.27 -5.62
C THR A 91 1.94 -12.42 -7.07
N SER A 92 1.77 -11.30 -7.72
CA SER A 92 1.58 -11.22 -9.16
C SER A 92 2.23 -9.92 -9.60
N LYS A 93 2.12 -9.58 -10.86
CA LYS A 93 2.78 -8.40 -11.39
C LYS A 93 2.38 -7.15 -10.61
N GLY A 94 3.32 -6.59 -9.86
CA GLY A 94 3.10 -5.36 -9.11
C GLY A 94 2.23 -5.49 -7.86
N THR A 95 1.93 -6.71 -7.41
CA THR A 95 1.00 -6.93 -6.30
C THR A 95 1.56 -7.94 -5.31
N ILE A 96 1.41 -7.64 -4.01
CA ILE A 96 1.74 -8.57 -2.93
C ILE A 96 0.47 -8.77 -2.12
N ARG A 97 0.01 -10.02 -1.97
CA ARG A 97 -1.19 -10.35 -1.21
C ARG A 97 -0.80 -10.99 0.10
N PHE A 98 -1.52 -10.65 1.16
CA PHE A 98 -1.25 -11.21 2.48
C PHE A 98 -2.56 -11.33 3.26
N GLN A 99 -2.55 -12.20 4.26
CA GLN A 99 -3.69 -12.35 5.15
C GLN A 99 -3.52 -11.43 6.35
N PRO A 100 -4.62 -10.90 6.92
CA PRO A 100 -4.53 -10.02 8.09
C PRO A 100 -3.79 -10.65 9.26
N GLU A 101 -3.92 -11.98 9.42
CA GLU A 101 -3.25 -12.70 10.52
C GLU A 101 -1.77 -12.96 10.24
N GLN A 102 -1.32 -12.72 9.01
CA GLN A 102 0.10 -12.83 8.63
C GLN A 102 0.50 -11.55 7.90
N PRO A 103 0.57 -10.43 8.62
CA PRO A 103 0.88 -9.16 7.96
C PRO A 103 2.31 -9.16 7.42
N LEU A 104 2.56 -8.27 6.48
CA LEU A 104 3.90 -8.12 5.92
C LEU A 104 4.86 -7.64 7.01
N PRO A 105 6.06 -8.22 7.07
CA PRO A 105 7.05 -7.77 8.07
C PRO A 105 7.38 -6.30 7.89
N VAL A 106 7.53 -5.60 9.02
CA VAL A 106 7.84 -4.16 9.02
C VAL A 106 9.11 -3.87 8.22
N ALA A 107 10.16 -4.67 8.44
CA ALA A 107 11.43 -4.46 7.73
C ALA A 107 11.28 -4.61 6.22
N LEU A 108 10.46 -5.56 5.79
CA LEU A 108 10.23 -5.78 4.36
C LEU A 108 9.46 -4.60 3.74
N VAL A 109 8.42 -4.11 4.42
CA VAL A 109 7.66 -2.96 3.92
C VAL A 109 8.56 -1.74 3.81
N LYS A 110 9.40 -1.48 4.83
CA LYS A 110 10.33 -0.35 4.79
C LYS A 110 11.33 -0.48 3.64
N LYS A 111 11.84 -1.68 3.42
CA LYS A 111 12.76 -1.95 2.32
C LYS A 111 12.11 -1.62 0.96
N ILE A 112 10.87 -2.06 0.78
CA ILE A 112 10.12 -1.82 -0.45
C ILE A 112 9.87 -0.32 -0.65
N VAL A 113 9.43 0.37 0.41
CA VAL A 113 9.12 1.81 0.31
C VAL A 113 10.38 2.60 -0.04
N LYS A 114 11.50 2.29 0.61
CA LYS A 114 12.76 2.98 0.33
C LYS A 114 13.25 2.72 -1.09
N ALA A 115 13.11 1.48 -1.56
CA ALA A 115 13.48 1.14 -2.93
C ALA A 115 12.61 1.89 -3.94
N ARG A 116 11.31 2.03 -3.64
CA ARG A 116 10.40 2.75 -4.51
C ARG A 116 10.72 4.24 -4.56
N ILE A 117 11.10 4.83 -3.41
CA ILE A 117 11.54 6.22 -3.36
C ILE A 117 12.76 6.42 -4.28
N ALA A 118 13.73 5.53 -4.17
CA ALA A 118 14.95 5.61 -4.99
C ALA A 118 14.64 5.45 -6.47
N GLU A 119 13.73 4.55 -6.80
CA GLU A 119 13.32 4.32 -8.18
C GLU A 119 12.66 5.55 -8.78
N ASN A 120 11.73 6.17 -8.03
CA ASN A 120 11.05 7.39 -8.49
C ASN A 120 12.03 8.55 -8.63
N ALA A 121 12.99 8.66 -7.72
CA ALA A 121 14.01 9.72 -7.80
C ALA A 121 14.89 9.53 -9.04
N ALA A 122 15.25 8.29 -9.35
CA ALA A 122 16.05 8.01 -10.54
C ALA A 122 15.28 8.37 -11.82
N LEU A 123 13.99 8.06 -11.88
CA LEU A 123 13.15 8.40 -13.02
C LEU A 123 13.01 9.90 -13.18
N ALA A 124 12.92 10.64 -12.09
CA ALA A 124 12.75 12.09 -12.13
C ALA A 124 14.01 12.81 -12.64
N ARG A 125 15.16 12.15 -12.59
CA ARG A 125 16.43 12.76 -13.05
C ARG A 125 16.73 12.51 -14.52
N ARG A 126 15.86 11.83 -15.22
CA ARG A 126 16.06 11.58 -16.64
C ARG A 126 15.67 12.75 -17.51
#